data_b94e1f7b849b1bd49ace9b2a1594f597
#
_entry.id   b94e1f7b849b1bd49ace9b2a1594f597
#
_cell.length_a   1.000
_cell.length_b   1.000
_cell.length_c   1.000
_cell.angle_alpha   90.00
_cell.angle_beta   90.00
_cell.angle_gamma   90.00
#
_symmetry.space_group_name_H-M   'P 1'
#
loop_
_entity.id
_entity.type
_entity.pdbx_description
1 polymer ?
#
loop_
_entity_poly.entity_id
_entity_poly.type
_entity_poly.pdbx_seq_one_letter_code
_entity_poly.pdbx_strand_id
1 'polypeptide(L)'
;MTTYTKLYDFFPADMFAKILDAAENGTPKTMEHPDLPLILDVDTFKNTDIHTHIDNFFKDLGYNTENSTCRLQGTKPGAEYKIHKDTPSKVVTLLIYVKGQEGTTFYEDVHGKAHITWNEGCPKADWGINPTVDTFTPNAGYWFDRNSQPWHSYENTQDTIRWVFMYNIQDIGKYESVQLNTTSK
;
A
#
# COMPACT_ATOMS: atom_id res chain seq x y z
N MET A 1 4.57 -18.83 -6.35
CA MET A 1 3.46 -18.38 -7.23
C MET A 1 3.02 -17.02 -6.72
N THR A 2 3.13 -15.98 -7.52
CA THR A 2 2.73 -14.60 -7.13
C THR A 2 1.25 -14.57 -6.78
N THR A 3 0.93 -14.02 -5.63
CA THR A 3 -0.41 -14.10 -5.02
C THR A 3 -1.13 -12.75 -5.04
N TYR A 4 -0.83 -11.91 -6.04
CA TYR A 4 -1.52 -10.64 -6.26
C TYR A 4 -2.13 -10.59 -7.66
N THR A 5 -3.18 -9.79 -7.81
CA THR A 5 -3.85 -9.53 -9.09
C THR A 5 -3.35 -8.23 -9.68
N LYS A 6 -2.80 -8.28 -10.88
CA LYS A 6 -2.36 -7.10 -11.63
C LYS A 6 -3.55 -6.39 -12.26
N LEU A 7 -3.51 -5.06 -12.25
CA LEU A 7 -4.50 -4.18 -12.84
C LEU A 7 -3.83 -3.23 -13.84
N TYR A 8 -4.56 -2.88 -14.90
CA TYR A 8 -4.13 -1.93 -15.92
C TYR A 8 -5.28 -0.97 -16.20
N ASP A 9 -4.95 0.31 -16.45
CA ASP A 9 -5.95 1.35 -16.75
C ASP A 9 -7.11 1.36 -15.74
N PHE A 10 -6.77 1.25 -14.45
CA PHE A 10 -7.74 0.99 -13.39
C PHE A 10 -8.74 2.13 -13.20
N PHE A 11 -8.27 3.36 -13.22
CA PHE A 11 -9.14 4.53 -13.14
C PHE A 11 -9.55 5.02 -14.52
N PRO A 12 -10.80 5.48 -14.71
CA PRO A 12 -11.14 6.33 -15.86
C PRO A 12 -10.19 7.51 -16.00
N ALA A 13 -9.94 7.94 -17.23
CA ALA A 13 -8.91 8.94 -17.53
C ALA A 13 -9.09 10.27 -16.75
N ASP A 14 -10.34 10.72 -16.60
CA ASP A 14 -10.68 11.93 -15.86
C ASP A 14 -10.44 11.79 -14.34
N MET A 15 -10.68 10.61 -13.75
CA MET A 15 -10.35 10.33 -12.35
C MET A 15 -8.84 10.24 -12.15
N PHE A 16 -8.13 9.57 -13.07
CA PHE A 16 -6.68 9.47 -12.97
C PHE A 16 -6.01 10.84 -13.11
N ALA A 17 -6.53 11.71 -13.98
CA ALA A 17 -6.03 13.10 -14.10
C ALA A 17 -6.15 13.88 -12.79
N LYS A 18 -7.25 13.73 -12.02
CA LYS A 18 -7.41 14.36 -10.71
C LYS A 18 -6.38 13.81 -9.69
N ILE A 19 -6.08 12.51 -9.73
CA ILE A 19 -5.09 11.88 -8.85
C ILE A 19 -3.68 12.41 -9.20
N LEU A 20 -3.36 12.50 -10.47
CA LEU A 20 -2.08 13.00 -10.95
C LEU A 20 -1.89 14.49 -10.59
N ASP A 21 -2.92 15.31 -10.77
CA ASP A 21 -2.90 16.73 -10.37
C ASP A 21 -2.64 16.87 -8.85
N ALA A 22 -3.28 16.06 -8.03
CA ALA A 22 -3.03 16.06 -6.60
C ALA A 22 -1.60 15.63 -6.23
N ALA A 23 -0.99 14.70 -6.98
CA ALA A 23 0.41 14.32 -6.79
C ALA A 23 1.39 15.44 -7.16
N GLU A 24 1.04 16.28 -8.14
CA GLU A 24 1.88 17.36 -8.64
C GLU A 24 1.70 18.68 -7.89
N ASN A 25 0.48 19.01 -7.54
CA ASN A 25 0.09 20.33 -7.05
C ASN A 25 -0.54 20.31 -5.64
N GLY A 26 -0.80 19.12 -5.07
CA GLY A 26 -1.39 18.99 -3.75
C GLY A 26 -0.43 19.41 -2.63
N THR A 27 -0.98 19.75 -1.46
CA THR A 27 -0.21 20.06 -0.26
C THR A 27 -0.05 18.82 0.60
N PRO A 28 1.09 18.12 0.56
CA PRO A 28 1.28 16.90 1.30
C PRO A 28 1.44 17.16 2.80
N LYS A 29 0.88 16.27 3.62
CA LYS A 29 1.22 16.18 5.04
C LYS A 29 2.41 15.22 5.17
N THR A 30 3.44 15.64 5.91
CA THR A 30 4.57 14.78 6.22
C THR A 30 4.19 13.92 7.41
N MET A 31 4.21 12.59 7.23
CA MET A 31 4.14 11.65 8.34
C MET A 31 5.57 11.30 8.75
N GLU A 32 5.89 11.53 10.01
CA GLU A 32 7.11 11.04 10.64
C GLU A 32 6.81 9.69 11.28
N HIS A 33 7.43 8.63 10.77
CA HIS A 33 7.45 7.33 11.42
C HIS A 33 8.88 7.04 11.83
N PRO A 34 9.15 6.62 13.08
CA PRO A 34 10.52 6.45 13.59
C PRO A 34 11.35 5.44 12.78
N ASP A 35 10.71 4.47 12.15
CA ASP A 35 11.36 3.41 11.37
C ASP A 35 11.23 3.59 9.86
N LEU A 36 10.58 4.65 9.38
CA LEU A 36 10.36 4.90 7.97
C LEU A 36 10.83 6.30 7.61
N PRO A 37 11.61 6.43 6.53
CA PRO A 37 11.91 7.73 5.97
C PRO A 37 10.63 8.45 5.53
N LEU A 38 10.69 9.74 5.42
CA LEU A 38 9.56 10.65 5.17
C LEU A 38 8.58 10.14 4.10
N ILE A 39 7.34 9.92 4.54
CA ILE A 39 6.20 9.64 3.68
C ILE A 39 5.37 10.89 3.57
N LEU A 40 4.99 11.26 2.36
CA LEU A 40 4.03 12.33 2.12
C LEU A 40 2.67 11.68 1.91
N ASP A 41 1.74 11.94 2.81
CA ASP A 41 0.37 11.48 2.71
C ASP A 41 -0.55 12.62 2.29
N VAL A 42 -1.42 12.35 1.32
CA VAL A 42 -2.46 13.28 0.90
C VAL A 42 -3.80 12.58 1.04
N ASP A 43 -4.52 12.89 2.12
CA ASP A 43 -5.85 12.34 2.42
C ASP A 43 -6.94 13.14 1.72
N THR A 44 -6.86 13.19 0.38
CA THR A 44 -7.70 14.08 -0.44
C THR A 44 -8.92 13.37 -1.03
N PHE A 45 -8.92 12.03 -1.04
CA PHE A 45 -9.88 11.26 -1.84
C PHE A 45 -10.96 10.55 -1.04
N LYS A 46 -10.91 10.59 0.29
CA LYS A 46 -11.93 9.97 1.14
C LYS A 46 -13.30 10.59 0.87
N ASN A 47 -14.31 9.74 0.65
CA ASN A 47 -15.69 10.15 0.35
C ASN A 47 -15.88 10.91 -0.99
N THR A 48 -14.96 10.74 -1.93
CA THR A 48 -15.08 11.27 -3.30
C THR A 48 -15.61 10.22 -4.28
N ASP A 49 -15.83 10.64 -5.53
CA ASP A 49 -16.14 9.76 -6.65
C ASP A 49 -15.07 8.70 -6.89
N ILE A 50 -13.79 9.06 -6.68
CA ILE A 50 -12.65 8.14 -6.77
C ILE A 50 -12.74 7.04 -5.70
N HIS A 51 -13.02 7.41 -4.46
CA HIS A 51 -13.22 6.43 -3.38
C HIS A 51 -14.41 5.50 -3.67
N THR A 52 -15.52 6.09 -4.11
CA THR A 52 -16.73 5.34 -4.47
C THR A 52 -16.48 4.36 -5.63
N HIS A 53 -15.68 4.75 -6.63
CA HIS A 53 -15.29 3.87 -7.74
C HIS A 53 -14.59 2.60 -7.22
N ILE A 54 -13.64 2.76 -6.30
CA ILE A 54 -12.89 1.63 -5.74
C ILE A 54 -13.76 0.78 -4.81
N ASP A 55 -14.60 1.42 -3.98
CA ASP A 55 -15.54 0.72 -3.11
C ASP A 55 -16.47 -0.19 -3.93
N ASN A 56 -17.00 0.30 -5.06
CA ASN A 56 -17.85 -0.49 -5.93
C ASN A 56 -17.10 -1.66 -6.56
N PHE A 57 -15.87 -1.45 -7.01
CA PHE A 57 -15.02 -2.53 -7.54
C PHE A 57 -14.85 -3.67 -6.51
N PHE A 58 -14.56 -3.34 -5.24
CA PHE A 58 -14.40 -4.38 -4.21
C PHE A 58 -15.73 -4.95 -3.71
N LYS A 59 -16.83 -4.19 -3.71
CA LYS A 59 -18.19 -4.72 -3.44
C LYS A 59 -18.59 -5.76 -4.47
N ASP A 60 -18.30 -5.52 -5.74
CA ASP A 60 -18.59 -6.47 -6.84
C ASP A 60 -17.78 -7.77 -6.69
N LEU A 61 -16.62 -7.72 -6.03
CA LEU A 61 -15.83 -8.88 -5.64
C LEU A 61 -16.27 -9.53 -4.31
N GLY A 62 -17.31 -9.00 -3.65
CA GLY A 62 -17.90 -9.54 -2.41
C GLY A 62 -17.26 -9.02 -1.11
N TYR A 63 -16.45 -7.98 -1.14
CA TYR A 63 -15.87 -7.38 0.07
C TYR A 63 -16.79 -6.35 0.73
N ASN A 64 -16.78 -6.31 2.07
CA ASN A 64 -17.38 -5.20 2.82
C ASN A 64 -16.41 -4.01 2.87
N THR A 65 -16.83 -2.86 2.34
CA THR A 65 -16.00 -1.64 2.22
C THR A 65 -16.28 -0.57 3.28
N GLU A 66 -17.11 -0.85 4.31
CA GLU A 66 -17.46 0.14 5.36
C GLU A 66 -16.24 0.77 6.03
N ASN A 67 -15.18 -0.01 6.22
CA ASN A 67 -13.95 0.43 6.87
C ASN A 67 -12.82 0.60 5.84
N SER A 68 -13.16 1.12 4.68
CA SER A 68 -12.18 1.42 3.65
C SER A 68 -11.48 2.77 3.89
N THR A 69 -10.23 2.83 3.46
CA THR A 69 -9.43 4.05 3.45
C THR A 69 -8.73 4.20 2.12
N CYS A 70 -8.61 5.42 1.64
CA CYS A 70 -7.80 5.71 0.45
C CYS A 70 -6.89 6.91 0.70
N ARG A 71 -5.71 6.88 0.10
CA ARG A 71 -4.72 7.95 0.21
C ARG A 71 -3.79 7.97 -0.99
N LEU A 72 -3.27 9.14 -1.27
CA LEU A 72 -2.16 9.32 -2.19
C LEU A 72 -0.87 9.42 -1.37
N GLN A 73 0.04 8.49 -1.57
CA GLN A 73 1.28 8.40 -0.81
C GLN A 73 2.50 8.69 -1.68
N GLY A 74 3.31 9.65 -1.24
CA GLY A 74 4.59 9.97 -1.86
C GLY A 74 5.76 9.41 -1.04
N THR A 75 6.65 8.68 -1.71
CA THR A 75 7.87 8.17 -1.11
C THR A 75 9.05 8.98 -1.62
N LYS A 76 9.76 9.65 -0.72
CA LYS A 76 10.92 10.50 -1.05
C LYS A 76 12.12 9.67 -1.52
N PRO A 77 13.08 10.28 -2.25
CA PRO A 77 14.37 9.67 -2.54
C PRO A 77 15.05 9.10 -1.31
N GLY A 78 15.61 7.89 -1.43
CA GLY A 78 16.29 7.18 -0.35
C GLY A 78 15.37 6.51 0.68
N ALA A 79 14.04 6.65 0.54
CA ALA A 79 13.11 5.98 1.42
C ALA A 79 12.97 4.51 1.08
N GLU A 80 13.01 3.65 2.11
CA GLU A 80 12.95 2.21 2.00
C GLU A 80 11.78 1.65 2.83
N TYR A 81 11.00 0.77 2.23
CA TYR A 81 10.11 -0.16 2.91
C TYR A 81 10.73 -1.55 2.85
N LYS A 82 11.25 -2.03 3.97
CA LYS A 82 11.85 -3.36 4.09
C LYS A 82 10.87 -4.46 3.71
N ILE A 83 11.39 -5.64 3.40
CA ILE A 83 10.59 -6.82 3.05
C ILE A 83 9.60 -7.12 4.16
N HIS A 84 8.30 -7.09 3.83
CA HIS A 84 7.22 -7.30 4.80
C HIS A 84 5.98 -7.91 4.15
N LYS A 85 5.07 -8.37 4.99
CA LYS A 85 3.64 -8.55 4.70
C LYS A 85 2.88 -7.43 5.38
N ASP A 86 1.74 -7.06 4.83
CA ASP A 86 0.85 -6.10 5.46
C ASP A 86 0.31 -6.60 6.82
N THR A 87 -0.16 -5.69 7.66
CA THR A 87 -0.74 -6.03 8.96
C THR A 87 -1.95 -6.97 8.78
N PRO A 88 -2.19 -7.90 9.72
CA PRO A 88 -3.34 -8.80 9.65
C PRO A 88 -4.70 -8.09 9.67
N SER A 89 -4.75 -6.82 10.12
CA SER A 89 -5.95 -5.99 10.08
C SER A 89 -6.35 -5.54 8.67
N LYS A 90 -5.43 -5.51 7.70
CA LYS A 90 -5.74 -5.20 6.32
C LYS A 90 -6.38 -6.42 5.65
N VAL A 91 -7.65 -6.29 5.29
CA VAL A 91 -8.41 -7.31 4.54
C VAL A 91 -8.01 -7.30 3.08
N VAL A 92 -7.87 -6.10 2.52
CA VAL A 92 -7.49 -5.85 1.13
C VAL A 92 -6.46 -4.71 1.11
N THR A 93 -5.47 -4.85 0.24
CA THR A 93 -4.56 -3.77 -0.16
C THR A 93 -4.62 -3.62 -1.67
N LEU A 94 -4.93 -2.41 -2.14
CA LEU A 94 -4.79 -1.98 -3.53
C LEU A 94 -3.72 -0.91 -3.59
N LEU A 95 -2.85 -1.00 -4.59
CA LEU A 95 -1.87 0.02 -4.92
C LEU A 95 -1.88 0.29 -6.42
N ILE A 96 -2.07 1.56 -6.79
CA ILE A 96 -2.00 2.02 -8.18
C ILE A 96 -0.85 3.01 -8.33
N TYR A 97 -0.01 2.80 -9.33
CA TYR A 97 1.10 3.68 -9.65
C TYR A 97 0.60 4.99 -10.28
N VAL A 98 1.08 6.12 -9.76
CA VAL A 98 0.65 7.45 -10.22
C VAL A 98 1.79 8.16 -10.94
N LYS A 99 2.92 8.37 -10.26
CA LYS A 99 4.09 9.08 -10.82
C LYS A 99 5.36 8.52 -10.20
N GLY A 100 6.36 8.22 -11.04
CA GLY A 100 7.62 7.63 -10.62
C GLY A 100 8.21 6.74 -11.71
N GLN A 101 9.19 5.92 -11.35
CA GLN A 101 9.89 5.04 -12.31
C GLN A 101 10.02 3.60 -11.80
N GLU A 102 9.88 3.36 -10.48
CA GLU A 102 10.14 2.06 -9.87
C GLU A 102 8.87 1.43 -9.31
N GLY A 103 8.68 0.15 -9.62
CA GLY A 103 7.62 -0.68 -9.11
C GLY A 103 7.94 -1.25 -7.72
N THR A 104 7.02 -2.03 -7.20
CA THR A 104 7.18 -2.78 -5.97
C THR A 104 7.91 -4.09 -6.25
N THR A 105 8.80 -4.50 -5.36
CA THR A 105 9.46 -5.80 -5.43
C THR A 105 8.65 -6.82 -4.65
N PHE A 106 8.32 -7.94 -5.29
CA PHE A 106 7.64 -9.08 -4.70
C PHE A 106 8.60 -10.25 -4.56
N TYR A 107 8.37 -11.08 -3.54
CA TYR A 107 9.18 -12.24 -3.23
C TYR A 107 8.29 -13.48 -3.15
N GLU A 108 8.80 -14.61 -3.64
CA GLU A 108 8.08 -15.89 -3.55
C GLU A 108 8.02 -16.38 -2.10
N ASP A 109 9.11 -16.18 -1.35
CA ASP A 109 9.23 -16.53 0.05
C ASP A 109 10.34 -15.69 0.72
N VAL A 110 10.60 -15.91 1.99
CA VAL A 110 11.66 -15.25 2.75
C VAL A 110 12.49 -16.25 3.54
N HIS A 111 13.78 -15.97 3.69
CA HIS A 111 14.67 -16.72 4.57
C HIS A 111 14.64 -16.16 6.00
N GLY A 112 14.77 -17.07 6.96
CA GLY A 112 14.88 -16.72 8.36
C GLY A 112 13.54 -16.57 9.08
N LYS A 113 13.59 -16.15 10.35
CA LYS A 113 12.39 -15.86 11.12
C LYS A 113 11.83 -14.52 10.66
N ALA A 114 10.57 -14.52 10.24
CA ALA A 114 9.85 -13.27 10.08
C ALA A 114 9.81 -12.55 11.44
N HIS A 115 10.38 -11.37 11.50
CA HIS A 115 10.29 -10.53 12.69
C HIS A 115 8.95 -9.81 12.67
N ILE A 116 8.20 -9.92 13.76
CA ILE A 116 7.00 -9.10 13.95
C ILE A 116 7.48 -7.80 14.58
N THR A 117 7.35 -6.69 13.87
CA THR A 117 7.57 -5.38 14.49
C THR A 117 6.37 -5.06 15.37
N TRP A 118 6.65 -4.78 16.62
CA TRP A 118 5.64 -4.61 17.66
C TRP A 118 4.70 -3.42 17.45
N ASN A 119 5.05 -2.44 16.60
CA ASN A 119 4.23 -1.26 16.35
C ASN A 119 2.97 -1.53 15.52
N GLU A 120 2.93 -2.60 14.70
CA GLU A 120 1.80 -2.83 13.78
C GLU A 120 1.48 -4.32 13.55
N GLY A 121 2.17 -5.24 14.22
CA GLY A 121 2.02 -6.67 13.94
C GLY A 121 2.40 -7.06 12.51
N CYS A 122 3.22 -6.24 11.83
CA CYS A 122 3.63 -6.43 10.46
C CYS A 122 4.84 -7.36 10.39
N PRO A 123 4.73 -8.57 9.83
CA PRO A 123 5.87 -9.46 9.67
C PRO A 123 6.91 -8.82 8.73
N LYS A 124 8.17 -8.74 9.18
CA LYS A 124 9.30 -8.28 8.37
C LYS A 124 10.33 -9.38 8.22
N ALA A 125 11.06 -9.37 7.10
CA ALA A 125 12.14 -10.29 6.81
C ALA A 125 13.36 -9.54 6.29
N ASP A 126 14.54 -10.09 6.56
CA ASP A 126 15.80 -9.51 6.09
C ASP A 126 16.18 -9.99 4.67
N TRP A 127 15.68 -11.16 4.26
CA TRP A 127 16.04 -11.79 2.99
C TRP A 127 14.82 -12.30 2.25
N GLY A 128 14.69 -11.91 0.97
CA GLY A 128 13.65 -12.42 0.07
C GLY A 128 14.22 -13.44 -0.90
N ILE A 129 13.36 -14.39 -1.31
CA ILE A 129 13.67 -15.43 -2.29
C ILE A 129 13.01 -15.06 -3.61
N ASN A 130 13.76 -15.20 -4.72
CA ASN A 130 13.29 -14.97 -6.09
C ASN A 130 12.56 -13.60 -6.24
N PRO A 131 13.27 -12.48 -6.05
CA PRO A 131 12.67 -11.16 -6.19
C PRO A 131 12.17 -10.92 -7.62
N THR A 132 10.96 -10.38 -7.73
CA THR A 132 10.39 -9.92 -9.00
C THR A 132 9.98 -8.46 -8.83
N VAL A 133 10.60 -7.57 -9.59
CA VAL A 133 10.25 -6.16 -9.59
C VAL A 133 9.08 -5.95 -10.54
N ASP A 134 8.00 -5.37 -10.01
CA ASP A 134 6.84 -5.00 -10.82
C ASP A 134 7.19 -3.81 -11.72
N THR A 135 6.68 -3.82 -12.95
CA THR A 135 6.88 -2.70 -13.87
C THR A 135 6.02 -1.52 -13.45
N PHE A 136 6.64 -0.37 -13.24
CA PHE A 136 5.93 0.88 -13.00
C PHE A 136 5.26 1.34 -14.30
N THR A 137 3.94 1.38 -14.29
CA THR A 137 3.12 1.93 -15.38
C THR A 137 2.06 2.83 -14.74
N PRO A 138 1.96 4.12 -15.09
CA PRO A 138 0.91 4.99 -14.57
C PRO A 138 -0.49 4.40 -14.80
N ASN A 139 -1.38 4.55 -13.81
CA ASN A 139 -2.73 3.96 -13.79
C ASN A 139 -2.77 2.42 -13.84
N ALA A 140 -1.65 1.75 -13.66
CA ALA A 140 -1.58 0.31 -13.41
C ALA A 140 -1.18 0.06 -11.97
N GLY A 141 -1.37 -1.16 -11.49
CA GLY A 141 -1.01 -1.53 -10.15
C GLY A 141 -1.41 -2.96 -9.82
N TYR A 142 -1.70 -3.20 -8.56
CA TYR A 142 -2.05 -4.55 -8.10
C TYR A 142 -2.93 -4.47 -6.85
N TRP A 143 -3.62 -5.57 -6.59
CA TRP A 143 -4.27 -5.78 -5.31
C TRP A 143 -4.07 -7.22 -4.82
N PHE A 144 -4.19 -7.40 -3.52
CA PHE A 144 -4.20 -8.69 -2.84
C PHE A 144 -5.06 -8.61 -1.57
N ASP A 145 -5.56 -9.75 -1.14
CA ASP A 145 -6.24 -9.88 0.15
C ASP A 145 -5.32 -10.45 1.24
N ARG A 146 -5.80 -10.48 2.48
CA ARG A 146 -5.05 -10.99 3.64
C ARG A 146 -4.65 -12.46 3.53
N ASN A 147 -5.38 -13.26 2.74
CA ASN A 147 -5.12 -14.69 2.60
C ASN A 147 -4.06 -14.97 1.53
N SER A 148 -3.89 -14.03 0.60
CA SER A 148 -2.97 -14.13 -0.52
C SER A 148 -1.81 -13.13 -0.44
N GLN A 149 -1.58 -12.50 0.70
CA GLN A 149 -0.55 -11.46 0.88
C GLN A 149 0.84 -11.93 0.44
N PRO A 150 1.43 -11.31 -0.59
CA PRO A 150 2.82 -11.55 -0.97
C PRO A 150 3.79 -10.88 0.01
N TRP A 151 4.99 -11.42 0.15
CA TRP A 151 6.11 -10.67 0.68
C TRP A 151 6.49 -9.60 -0.33
N HIS A 152 6.66 -8.36 0.13
CA HIS A 152 7.00 -7.26 -0.76
C HIS A 152 7.85 -6.19 -0.06
N SER A 153 8.57 -5.43 -0.88
CA SER A 153 9.37 -4.29 -0.46
C SER A 153 9.33 -3.19 -1.51
N TYR A 154 9.80 -2.03 -1.11
CA TYR A 154 10.05 -0.91 -2.02
C TYR A 154 11.18 -0.05 -1.50
N GLU A 155 12.08 0.35 -2.39
CA GLU A 155 13.12 1.35 -2.15
C GLU A 155 13.02 2.40 -3.27
N ASN A 156 13.01 3.68 -2.92
CA ASN A 156 13.06 4.74 -3.93
C ASN A 156 14.52 5.13 -4.16
N THR A 157 15.13 4.54 -5.18
CA THR A 157 16.52 4.83 -5.58
C THR A 157 16.63 6.03 -6.54
N GLN A 158 15.48 6.61 -6.95
CA GLN A 158 15.43 7.75 -7.84
C GLN A 158 15.59 9.06 -7.08
N ASP A 159 15.87 10.14 -7.80
CA ASP A 159 15.99 11.51 -7.28
C ASP A 159 14.65 12.25 -7.17
N THR A 160 13.55 11.60 -7.55
CA THR A 160 12.20 12.15 -7.54
C THR A 160 11.29 11.41 -6.57
N ILE A 161 10.19 12.04 -6.15
CA ILE A 161 9.17 11.40 -5.32
C ILE A 161 8.41 10.38 -6.16
N ARG A 162 8.27 9.15 -5.64
CA ARG A 162 7.36 8.15 -6.20
C ARG A 162 5.98 8.33 -5.55
N TRP A 163 4.97 8.54 -6.37
CA TRP A 163 3.57 8.64 -5.94
C TRP A 163 2.80 7.37 -6.28
N VAL A 164 2.08 6.85 -5.28
CA VAL A 164 1.16 5.71 -5.42
C VAL A 164 -0.17 6.05 -4.77
N PHE A 165 -1.25 5.63 -5.39
CA PHE A 165 -2.57 5.66 -4.78
C PHE A 165 -2.78 4.35 -4.03
N MET A 166 -3.10 4.43 -2.76
CA MET A 166 -3.34 3.27 -1.89
C MET A 166 -4.78 3.25 -1.41
N TYR A 167 -5.37 2.07 -1.42
CA TYR A 167 -6.66 1.80 -0.82
C TYR A 167 -6.55 0.54 0.03
N ASN A 168 -7.16 0.57 1.21
CA ASN A 168 -7.19 -0.57 2.11
C ASN A 168 -8.60 -0.76 2.65
N ILE A 169 -9.05 -2.01 2.77
CA ILE A 169 -10.18 -2.40 3.60
C ILE A 169 -9.62 -2.93 4.91
N GLN A 170 -10.14 -2.46 6.04
CA GLN A 170 -9.63 -2.81 7.36
C GLN A 170 -10.65 -3.59 8.19
N ASP A 171 -10.15 -4.52 9.01
CA ASP A 171 -10.91 -5.24 10.02
C ASP A 171 -10.64 -4.60 11.39
N ILE A 172 -11.50 -3.67 11.79
CA ILE A 172 -11.33 -2.88 13.01
C ILE A 172 -11.29 -3.77 14.26
N GLY A 173 -12.06 -4.86 14.30
CA GLY A 173 -12.08 -5.77 15.46
C GLY A 173 -10.73 -6.46 15.72
N LYS A 174 -9.95 -6.73 14.69
CA LYS A 174 -8.59 -7.27 14.83
C LYS A 174 -7.56 -6.21 15.25
N TYR A 175 -7.76 -4.97 14.86
CA TYR A 175 -6.88 -3.87 15.26
C TYR A 175 -6.99 -3.57 16.75
N GLU A 176 -8.20 -3.54 17.30
CA GLU A 176 -8.44 -3.34 18.74
C GLU A 176 -7.86 -4.47 19.58
N SER A 177 -7.93 -5.72 19.13
CA SER A 177 -7.37 -6.86 19.85
C SER A 177 -5.84 -6.86 19.93
N VAL A 178 -5.16 -6.32 18.93
CA VAL A 178 -3.69 -6.17 18.94
C VAL A 178 -3.25 -5.04 19.88
N GLN A 179 -3.98 -3.95 19.96
CA GLN A 179 -3.68 -2.85 20.89
C GLN A 179 -3.92 -3.24 22.36
N LEU A 180 -4.98 -3.97 22.65
CA LEU A 180 -5.28 -4.42 24.03
C LEU A 180 -4.23 -5.38 24.60
N ASN A 181 -3.57 -6.19 23.76
CA ASN A 181 -2.51 -7.08 24.19
C ASN A 181 -1.16 -6.39 24.43
N THR A 182 -0.96 -5.16 23.95
CA THR A 182 0.28 -4.39 24.18
C THR A 182 0.25 -3.53 25.44
N THR A 183 -0.93 -3.29 26.02
CA THR A 183 -1.09 -2.49 27.25
C THR A 183 -1.11 -3.31 28.53
N SER A 184 -1.00 -4.64 28.45
CA SER A 184 -1.09 -5.57 29.59
C SER A 184 0.25 -6.19 30.01
N LYS A 185 1.38 -5.47 29.86
CA LYS A 185 2.68 -5.89 30.41
C LYS A 185 3.42 -4.75 31.06
#